data_ce3e37ae6641544dd92e0a0ef274a8a4
#
_entry.id   ce3e37ae6641544dd92e0a0ef274a8a4
#
_cell.length_a   1.000
_cell.length_b   1.000
_cell.length_c   1.000
_cell.angle_alpha   90.00
_cell.angle_beta   90.00
_cell.angle_gamma   90.00
#
_symmetry.space_group_name_H-M   'P 1'
#
loop_
_entity.id
_entity.type
_entity.pdbx_description
1 polymer ?
#
loop_
_entity_poly.entity_id
_entity_poly.type
_entity_poly.pdbx_seq_one_letter_code
_entity_poly.pdbx_strand_id
1 'polypeptide(L)'
;MRTGPLPIAVLAAAAFAQSQSPNQLEAEKTFDRKLAAGANDLFTLDLKSDQMVALKLEDQGTDVILSVYSPDRRLSRAFSSARQKGDALEFLASQPGRWELKVAARERNAPASYKISDLKISNPHAPALQEADVSPRIRKITNQAEADAFWKEIGPNGSPLIEPIKDDPIHRFTTFLWRGSADTQRILLNFRNCSPDPVDCFLHHVEGTDVWYRTLRLDHRLRTTYLLTPNAPALAHGTIVDDDLLSQISVRQQRDPLNPKATIWDSEQNPDLPVHRGSSILEMPDAPPQPWAGKRAGTPAGEIVKQDFASALLKNTRPIFVYLPPGYSINAQPYDLLVVFDGQDSIDIVPTPTTLDNLISEKRIAPTVALIVGNVKEMRGTELPCNPIFAEFLNSELIPWLRPNYNVTRDPQRVTIGGYSYGGLAATCAAYRHPETFGNVLSQSGSYWWTPPPDPSKPDIFTPGADPSYVAQLFVNSPKLPLRFYLDAGSMELDRDGDGSSILVTNRHLRDVLRAKGYEVFYQEFQGAHDYLSWRGTIADGLIPLGGKSAGQTQPGSAQMPRRN
;
A
#
# COMPACT_ATOMS: atom_id res chain seq x y z
N MET A 1 -6.12 65.58 -53.46
CA MET A 1 -4.82 64.88 -53.61
C MET A 1 -4.30 64.53 -52.26
N ARG A 2 -4.32 63.30 -51.93
CA ARG A 2 -3.37 62.50 -51.11
C ARG A 2 -4.06 61.20 -50.68
N THR A 3 -3.60 60.17 -51.37
CA THR A 3 -3.94 58.76 -51.12
C THR A 3 -3.27 58.27 -49.88
N GLY A 4 -4.02 57.69 -48.94
CA GLY A 4 -3.52 56.94 -47.81
C GLY A 4 -3.80 55.43 -48.02
N PRO A 5 -2.94 54.54 -47.57
CA PRO A 5 -3.04 53.12 -47.90
C PRO A 5 -4.07 52.39 -47.04
N LEU A 6 -4.74 51.41 -47.63
CA LEU A 6 -5.61 50.42 -47.02
C LEU A 6 -4.85 49.52 -46.00
N PRO A 7 -5.47 49.09 -44.91
CA PRO A 7 -4.91 48.07 -44.09
C PRO A 7 -5.17 46.67 -44.65
N ILE A 8 -4.10 45.89 -44.75
CA ILE A 8 -4.16 44.45 -45.05
C ILE A 8 -4.80 43.70 -43.86
N ALA A 9 -5.96 43.16 -44.11
CA ALA A 9 -6.59 42.23 -43.17
C ALA A 9 -5.88 40.89 -43.25
N VAL A 10 -5.14 40.53 -42.17
CA VAL A 10 -4.61 39.17 -41.98
C VAL A 10 -5.79 38.30 -41.53
N LEU A 11 -6.29 37.48 -42.45
CA LEU A 11 -7.18 36.37 -42.12
C LEU A 11 -6.40 35.30 -41.36
N ALA A 12 -6.57 35.27 -40.06
CA ALA A 12 -6.19 34.11 -39.25
C ALA A 12 -7.17 32.98 -39.57
N ALA A 13 -6.74 32.01 -40.38
CA ALA A 13 -7.48 30.77 -40.58
C ALA A 13 -7.47 29.97 -39.26
N ALA A 14 -8.55 30.09 -38.50
CA ALA A 14 -8.83 29.16 -37.39
C ALA A 14 -9.08 27.77 -38.02
N ALA A 15 -8.12 26.89 -37.87
CA ALA A 15 -8.30 25.47 -38.19
C ALA A 15 -9.36 24.91 -37.22
N PHE A 16 -10.60 24.87 -37.69
CA PHE A 16 -11.63 24.06 -37.04
C PHE A 16 -11.19 22.60 -37.13
N ALA A 17 -10.85 22.01 -35.98
CA ALA A 17 -10.73 20.56 -35.88
C ALA A 17 -12.08 19.96 -36.30
N GLN A 18 -12.13 19.36 -37.48
CA GLN A 18 -13.27 18.58 -37.92
C GLN A 18 -13.48 17.45 -36.93
N SER A 19 -14.57 17.49 -36.18
CA SER A 19 -15.05 16.35 -35.41
C SER A 19 -15.43 15.27 -36.44
N GLN A 20 -14.54 14.30 -36.63
CA GLN A 20 -14.90 13.10 -37.37
C GLN A 20 -16.05 12.42 -36.64
N SER A 21 -17.08 12.02 -37.38
CA SER A 21 -18.13 11.16 -36.81
C SER A 21 -17.50 9.92 -36.22
N PRO A 22 -17.89 9.52 -34.99
CA PRO A 22 -17.27 8.36 -34.34
C PRO A 22 -17.40 7.11 -35.20
N ASN A 23 -16.29 6.39 -35.38
CA ASN A 23 -16.30 5.12 -36.09
C ASN A 23 -16.97 4.06 -35.22
N GLN A 24 -17.90 3.31 -35.76
CA GLN A 24 -18.46 2.16 -35.08
C GLN A 24 -17.48 1.00 -35.17
N LEU A 25 -17.11 0.42 -34.02
CA LEU A 25 -16.34 -0.80 -33.97
C LEU A 25 -17.25 -1.99 -34.30
N GLU A 26 -16.81 -2.82 -35.24
CA GLU A 26 -17.51 -4.01 -35.69
C GLU A 26 -16.66 -5.24 -35.45
N ALA A 27 -17.30 -6.35 -35.05
CA ALA A 27 -16.62 -7.63 -34.89
C ALA A 27 -15.96 -8.05 -36.21
N GLU A 28 -14.83 -8.73 -36.15
CA GLU A 28 -14.02 -9.22 -37.28
C GLU A 28 -13.38 -8.13 -38.15
N LYS A 29 -13.57 -6.85 -37.83
CA LYS A 29 -12.96 -5.74 -38.56
C LYS A 29 -11.69 -5.26 -37.85
N THR A 30 -10.63 -5.09 -38.64
CA THR A 30 -9.38 -4.52 -38.16
C THR A 30 -9.32 -3.03 -38.56
N PHE A 31 -8.92 -2.20 -37.60
CA PHE A 31 -8.69 -0.77 -37.80
C PHE A 31 -7.19 -0.50 -37.68
N ASP A 32 -6.54 -0.16 -38.77
CA ASP A 32 -5.15 0.30 -38.83
C ASP A 32 -5.17 1.81 -39.02
N ARG A 33 -4.60 2.59 -38.08
CA ARG A 33 -4.77 4.04 -38.01
C ARG A 33 -3.45 4.75 -37.71
N LYS A 34 -3.39 6.01 -38.19
CA LYS A 34 -2.31 6.95 -37.88
C LYS A 34 -2.90 8.18 -37.21
N LEU A 35 -2.35 8.56 -36.09
CA LEU A 35 -2.68 9.77 -35.36
C LEU A 35 -1.64 10.84 -35.62
N ALA A 36 -2.07 12.04 -35.98
CA ALA A 36 -1.21 13.20 -35.94
C ALA A 36 -0.93 13.59 -34.47
N ALA A 37 0.15 14.32 -34.23
CA ALA A 37 0.47 14.85 -32.93
C ALA A 37 -0.72 15.63 -32.33
N GLY A 38 -1.15 15.27 -31.11
CA GLY A 38 -2.29 15.87 -30.41
C GLY A 38 -3.68 15.41 -30.91
N ALA A 39 -3.75 14.56 -31.93
CA ALA A 39 -5.01 14.01 -32.39
C ALA A 39 -5.49 12.82 -31.57
N ASN A 40 -6.76 12.50 -31.68
CA ASN A 40 -7.36 11.29 -31.15
C ASN A 40 -8.41 10.74 -32.11
N ASP A 41 -8.57 9.41 -32.06
CA ASP A 41 -9.66 8.73 -32.73
C ASP A 41 -10.74 8.36 -31.74
N LEU A 42 -12.01 8.45 -32.16
CA LEU A 42 -13.16 8.08 -31.36
C LEU A 42 -13.90 6.93 -32.02
N PHE A 43 -14.11 5.86 -31.28
CA PHE A 43 -14.91 4.71 -31.68
C PHE A 43 -16.12 4.56 -30.76
N THR A 44 -17.17 3.89 -31.23
CA THR A 44 -18.37 3.61 -30.46
C THR A 44 -18.77 2.15 -30.54
N LEU A 45 -19.36 1.68 -29.45
CA LEU A 45 -20.00 0.36 -29.33
C LEU A 45 -21.36 0.53 -28.66
N ASP A 46 -22.40 -0.06 -29.26
CA ASP A 46 -23.71 -0.14 -28.62
C ASP A 46 -23.78 -1.48 -27.84
N LEU A 47 -23.80 -1.42 -26.51
CA LEU A 47 -23.71 -2.58 -25.63
C LEU A 47 -24.95 -2.71 -24.77
N LYS A 48 -25.27 -3.95 -24.40
CA LYS A 48 -26.23 -4.27 -23.34
C LYS A 48 -25.49 -4.34 -22.01
N SER A 49 -26.23 -4.22 -20.90
CA SER A 49 -25.65 -4.51 -19.57
C SER A 49 -25.04 -5.92 -19.55
N ASP A 50 -23.92 -6.03 -18.83
CA ASP A 50 -23.20 -7.28 -18.60
C ASP A 50 -22.60 -7.94 -19.85
N GLN A 51 -22.45 -7.20 -20.94
CA GLN A 51 -21.66 -7.67 -22.07
C GLN A 51 -20.17 -7.43 -21.84
N MET A 52 -19.38 -8.50 -22.04
CA MET A 52 -17.92 -8.42 -22.04
C MET A 52 -17.43 -8.06 -23.43
N VAL A 53 -16.60 -7.06 -23.50
CA VAL A 53 -15.88 -6.65 -24.71
C VAL A 53 -14.43 -7.04 -24.57
N ALA A 54 -13.91 -7.80 -25.53
CA ALA A 54 -12.49 -8.11 -25.66
C ALA A 54 -11.99 -7.60 -27.01
N LEU A 55 -10.84 -6.94 -27.05
CA LEU A 55 -10.20 -6.50 -28.29
C LEU A 55 -8.67 -6.44 -28.10
N LYS A 56 -7.91 -6.41 -29.20
CA LYS A 56 -6.47 -6.17 -29.17
C LYS A 56 -6.15 -4.76 -29.61
N LEU A 57 -5.20 -4.14 -28.91
CA LEU A 57 -4.61 -2.84 -29.23
C LEU A 57 -3.11 -3.02 -29.38
N GLU A 58 -2.59 -2.75 -30.56
CA GLU A 58 -1.17 -2.84 -30.88
C GLU A 58 -0.68 -1.47 -31.33
N ASP A 59 0.45 -1.00 -30.81
CA ASP A 59 1.14 0.18 -31.33
C ASP A 59 2.21 -0.22 -32.38
N GLN A 60 2.60 0.74 -33.18
CA GLN A 60 3.67 0.60 -34.15
C GLN A 60 4.84 1.55 -33.80
N GLY A 61 5.29 1.51 -32.55
CA GLY A 61 6.47 2.22 -32.08
C GLY A 61 6.24 3.44 -31.19
N THR A 62 4.98 3.88 -31.02
CA THR A 62 4.61 4.94 -30.07
C THR A 62 3.43 4.46 -29.25
N ASP A 63 3.62 4.38 -27.93
CA ASP A 63 2.57 3.93 -27.01
C ASP A 63 1.28 4.76 -27.18
N VAL A 64 0.15 4.06 -27.25
CA VAL A 64 -1.18 4.66 -27.35
C VAL A 64 -2.03 4.26 -26.16
N ILE A 65 -2.88 5.16 -25.72
CA ILE A 65 -3.84 4.95 -24.64
C ILE A 65 -5.24 4.80 -25.25
N LEU A 66 -5.89 3.69 -24.97
CA LEU A 66 -7.32 3.48 -25.22
C LEU A 66 -8.09 3.80 -23.95
N SER A 67 -8.89 4.84 -23.96
CA SER A 67 -9.78 5.23 -22.86
C SER A 67 -11.23 4.83 -23.20
N VAL A 68 -11.86 4.09 -22.32
CA VAL A 68 -13.24 3.58 -22.45
C VAL A 68 -14.18 4.41 -21.59
N TYR A 69 -15.19 5.01 -22.21
CA TYR A 69 -16.20 5.83 -21.53
C TYR A 69 -17.56 5.15 -21.60
N SER A 70 -18.25 5.14 -20.46
CA SER A 70 -19.61 4.67 -20.33
C SER A 70 -20.63 5.62 -21.00
N PRO A 71 -21.90 5.21 -21.21
CA PRO A 71 -22.93 6.05 -21.82
C PRO A 71 -23.20 7.37 -21.10
N ASP A 72 -22.94 7.46 -19.80
CA ASP A 72 -23.00 8.68 -18.99
C ASP A 72 -21.70 9.52 -19.07
N ARG A 73 -20.79 9.18 -19.99
CA ARG A 73 -19.50 9.86 -20.28
C ARG A 73 -18.49 9.82 -19.15
N ARG A 74 -18.58 8.84 -18.25
CA ARG A 74 -17.55 8.59 -17.24
C ARG A 74 -16.48 7.68 -17.80
N LEU A 75 -15.21 7.97 -17.47
CA LEU A 75 -14.10 7.08 -17.77
C LEU A 75 -14.30 5.77 -16.99
N SER A 76 -14.49 4.68 -17.70
CA SER A 76 -14.62 3.35 -17.11
C SER A 76 -13.27 2.65 -17.03
N ARG A 77 -12.44 2.76 -18.09
CA ARG A 77 -11.14 2.10 -18.13
C ARG A 77 -10.18 2.81 -19.09
N ALA A 78 -8.87 2.68 -18.82
CA ALA A 78 -7.83 3.10 -19.75
C ALA A 78 -6.77 2.00 -19.89
N PHE A 79 -6.31 1.76 -21.11
CA PHE A 79 -5.34 0.74 -21.47
C PHE A 79 -4.17 1.37 -22.23
N SER A 80 -2.95 0.94 -21.93
CA SER A 80 -1.73 1.30 -22.66
C SER A 80 -1.29 0.14 -23.55
N SER A 81 -1.05 0.39 -24.83
CA SER A 81 -0.57 -0.62 -25.77
C SER A 81 0.78 -1.21 -25.36
N ALA A 82 1.68 -0.40 -24.81
CA ALA A 82 2.99 -0.84 -24.32
C ALA A 82 2.91 -1.83 -23.15
N ARG A 83 1.85 -1.75 -22.36
CA ARG A 83 1.62 -2.66 -21.21
C ARG A 83 0.97 -3.97 -21.63
N GLN A 84 0.18 -3.96 -22.69
CA GLN A 84 -0.62 -5.12 -23.10
C GLN A 84 0.13 -6.11 -24.02
N LYS A 85 1.16 -5.67 -24.73
CA LYS A 85 2.07 -6.48 -25.57
C LYS A 85 1.40 -7.63 -26.36
N GLY A 86 0.19 -7.37 -26.89
CA GLY A 86 -0.56 -8.35 -27.70
C GLY A 86 -1.60 -9.17 -26.95
N ASP A 87 -1.77 -8.97 -25.63
CA ASP A 87 -2.88 -9.54 -24.88
C ASP A 87 -4.19 -8.83 -25.20
N ALA A 88 -5.31 -9.53 -25.07
CA ALA A 88 -6.62 -8.94 -25.24
C ALA A 88 -6.93 -7.95 -24.10
N LEU A 89 -7.43 -6.77 -24.47
CA LEU A 89 -8.02 -5.82 -23.54
C LEU A 89 -9.46 -6.24 -23.26
N GLU A 90 -9.87 -6.26 -22.00
CA GLU A 90 -11.20 -6.66 -21.63
C GLU A 90 -11.88 -5.61 -20.75
N PHE A 91 -13.15 -5.34 -21.03
CA PHE A 91 -13.99 -4.54 -20.15
C PHE A 91 -15.45 -5.02 -20.20
N LEU A 92 -16.17 -4.86 -19.07
CA LEU A 92 -17.57 -5.21 -18.94
C LEU A 92 -18.44 -3.94 -19.11
N ALA A 93 -19.49 -4.04 -19.92
CA ALA A 93 -20.49 -2.99 -20.00
C ALA A 93 -21.38 -3.00 -18.75
N SER A 94 -21.17 -2.07 -17.84
CA SER A 94 -21.93 -1.96 -16.57
C SER A 94 -23.35 -1.45 -16.74
N GLN A 95 -23.67 -0.89 -17.91
CA GLN A 95 -24.99 -0.34 -18.24
C GLN A 95 -25.24 -0.42 -19.74
N PRO A 96 -26.49 -0.51 -20.19
CA PRO A 96 -26.79 -0.53 -21.61
C PRO A 96 -26.62 0.86 -22.24
N GLY A 97 -26.26 0.91 -23.50
CA GLY A 97 -26.17 2.15 -24.27
C GLY A 97 -24.91 2.25 -25.12
N ARG A 98 -24.64 3.46 -25.60
CA ARG A 98 -23.49 3.74 -26.46
C ARG A 98 -22.26 4.05 -25.63
N TRP A 99 -21.28 3.16 -25.73
CA TRP A 99 -19.96 3.30 -25.14
C TRP A 99 -19.01 3.97 -26.11
N GLU A 100 -18.13 4.81 -25.61
CA GLU A 100 -17.13 5.54 -26.40
C GLU A 100 -15.73 5.04 -26.06
N LEU A 101 -14.93 4.73 -27.09
CA LEU A 101 -13.54 4.30 -26.97
C LEU A 101 -12.66 5.34 -27.66
N LYS A 102 -11.83 6.02 -26.90
CA LYS A 102 -10.94 7.08 -27.39
C LYS A 102 -9.50 6.60 -27.42
N VAL A 103 -8.86 6.64 -28.59
CA VAL A 103 -7.42 6.33 -28.73
C VAL A 103 -6.63 7.61 -28.93
N ALA A 104 -5.58 7.78 -28.14
CA ALA A 104 -4.65 8.91 -28.24
C ALA A 104 -3.21 8.44 -28.01
N ALA A 105 -2.24 9.14 -28.58
CA ALA A 105 -0.84 8.91 -28.23
C ALA A 105 -0.61 9.24 -26.75
N ARG A 106 0.18 8.42 -26.04
CA ARG A 106 0.56 8.70 -24.66
C ARG A 106 1.32 10.01 -24.53
N GLU A 107 2.26 10.24 -25.44
CA GLU A 107 2.94 11.52 -25.58
C GLU A 107 2.12 12.44 -26.47
N ARG A 108 1.39 13.38 -25.90
CA ARG A 108 0.43 14.25 -26.61
C ARG A 108 0.98 14.97 -27.83
N ASN A 109 2.29 15.18 -27.90
CA ASN A 109 2.94 15.90 -28.99
C ASN A 109 3.62 14.97 -30.03
N ALA A 110 3.49 13.65 -29.88
CA ALA A 110 4.04 12.67 -30.82
C ALA A 110 2.95 12.13 -31.76
N PRO A 111 3.24 11.88 -33.04
CA PRO A 111 2.38 11.09 -33.89
C PRO A 111 2.43 9.62 -33.47
N ALA A 112 1.34 8.90 -33.63
CA ALA A 112 1.27 7.47 -33.32
C ALA A 112 0.62 6.69 -34.47
N SER A 113 0.97 5.40 -34.54
CA SER A 113 0.27 4.44 -35.42
C SER A 113 -0.16 3.26 -34.56
N TYR A 114 -1.38 2.80 -34.75
CA TYR A 114 -1.94 1.73 -33.95
C TYR A 114 -2.92 0.86 -34.75
N LYS A 115 -3.16 -0.34 -34.22
CA LYS A 115 -4.11 -1.30 -34.76
C LYS A 115 -5.07 -1.77 -33.68
N ILE A 116 -6.37 -1.74 -33.98
CA ILE A 116 -7.41 -2.42 -33.19
C ILE A 116 -7.90 -3.62 -33.97
N SER A 117 -7.89 -4.80 -33.35
CA SER A 117 -8.35 -6.05 -33.97
C SER A 117 -9.03 -6.96 -32.95
N ASP A 118 -9.54 -8.11 -33.43
CA ASP A 118 -10.06 -9.22 -32.64
C ASP A 118 -11.21 -8.81 -31.68
N LEU A 119 -12.03 -7.82 -32.07
CA LEU A 119 -13.18 -7.42 -31.25
C LEU A 119 -14.15 -8.60 -31.08
N LYS A 120 -14.38 -8.96 -29.85
CA LYS A 120 -15.38 -9.96 -29.41
C LYS A 120 -16.31 -9.33 -28.40
N ILE A 121 -17.60 -9.55 -28.57
CA ILE A 121 -18.62 -9.16 -27.60
C ILE A 121 -19.31 -10.44 -27.15
N SER A 122 -19.24 -10.74 -25.85
CA SER A 122 -19.84 -11.95 -25.28
C SER A 122 -20.72 -11.56 -24.09
N ASN A 123 -21.63 -12.46 -23.72
CA ASN A 123 -22.34 -12.39 -22.45
C ASN A 123 -21.66 -13.40 -21.52
N PRO A 124 -20.67 -12.99 -20.71
CA PRO A 124 -20.13 -13.92 -19.75
C PRO A 124 -21.26 -14.25 -18.78
N HIS A 125 -21.55 -15.52 -18.60
CA HIS A 125 -22.12 -15.93 -17.33
C HIS A 125 -21.08 -15.56 -16.28
N ALA A 126 -21.48 -14.86 -15.21
CA ALA A 126 -20.62 -14.70 -14.05
C ALA A 126 -19.98 -16.08 -13.81
N PRO A 127 -18.64 -16.20 -13.72
CA PRO A 127 -18.02 -17.49 -13.49
C PRO A 127 -18.68 -18.03 -12.23
N ALA A 128 -19.41 -19.15 -12.36
CA ALA A 128 -19.97 -19.81 -11.21
C ALA A 128 -18.79 -20.02 -10.27
N LEU A 129 -18.87 -19.51 -9.04
CA LEU A 129 -17.87 -19.75 -8.03
C LEU A 129 -17.54 -21.23 -8.09
N GLN A 130 -16.29 -21.57 -8.35
CA GLN A 130 -15.89 -22.97 -8.38
C GLN A 130 -16.28 -23.55 -7.03
N GLU A 131 -16.92 -24.69 -7.03
CA GLU A 131 -17.43 -25.32 -5.81
C GLU A 131 -16.37 -25.45 -4.70
N ALA A 132 -15.09 -25.47 -5.09
CA ALA A 132 -13.94 -25.45 -4.21
C ALA A 132 -13.73 -24.13 -3.42
N ASP A 133 -14.30 -23.01 -3.90
CA ASP A 133 -14.05 -21.67 -3.33
C ASP A 133 -15.17 -21.20 -2.38
N VAL A 134 -16.16 -22.02 -2.12
CA VAL A 134 -17.26 -21.72 -1.21
C VAL A 134 -17.13 -22.51 0.09
N SER A 135 -17.28 -21.83 1.23
CA SER A 135 -17.33 -22.46 2.55
C SER A 135 -18.29 -23.64 2.59
N PRO A 136 -17.88 -24.80 3.12
CA PRO A 136 -18.77 -25.95 3.29
C PRO A 136 -20.03 -25.66 4.12
N ARG A 137 -19.98 -24.70 5.04
CA ARG A 137 -21.16 -24.28 5.82
C ARG A 137 -22.11 -23.43 4.99
N ILE A 138 -21.60 -22.51 4.19
CA ILE A 138 -22.41 -21.67 3.31
C ILE A 138 -23.15 -22.50 2.27
N ARG A 139 -22.52 -23.54 1.71
CA ARG A 139 -23.16 -24.44 0.74
C ARG A 139 -24.41 -25.14 1.25
N LYS A 140 -24.57 -25.26 2.56
CA LYS A 140 -25.73 -25.90 3.18
C LYS A 140 -26.94 -24.98 3.32
N ILE A 141 -26.76 -23.69 3.05
CA ILE A 141 -27.83 -22.69 3.21
C ILE A 141 -28.54 -22.55 1.88
N THR A 142 -29.80 -23.01 1.83
CA THR A 142 -30.66 -22.95 0.63
C THR A 142 -31.96 -22.19 0.86
N ASN A 143 -32.25 -21.83 2.11
CA ASN A 143 -33.48 -21.13 2.51
C ASN A 143 -33.26 -20.35 3.82
N GLN A 144 -34.21 -19.47 4.16
CA GLN A 144 -34.12 -18.63 5.35
C GLN A 144 -34.08 -19.41 6.67
N ALA A 145 -34.74 -20.56 6.78
CA ALA A 145 -34.72 -21.35 8.01
C ALA A 145 -33.32 -21.94 8.28
N GLU A 146 -32.61 -22.36 7.24
CA GLU A 146 -31.21 -22.79 7.34
C GLU A 146 -30.27 -21.60 7.62
N ALA A 147 -30.54 -20.42 7.05
CA ALA A 147 -29.82 -19.18 7.37
C ALA A 147 -30.00 -18.81 8.85
N ASP A 148 -31.21 -18.88 9.40
CA ASP A 148 -31.47 -18.59 10.81
C ASP A 148 -30.72 -19.57 11.74
N ALA A 149 -30.70 -20.86 11.37
CA ALA A 149 -29.92 -21.86 12.10
C ALA A 149 -28.40 -21.57 12.05
N PHE A 150 -27.92 -21.18 10.88
CA PHE A 150 -26.54 -20.78 10.68
C PHE A 150 -26.15 -19.54 11.54
N TRP A 151 -26.99 -18.49 11.52
CA TRP A 151 -26.74 -17.31 12.35
C TRP A 151 -26.74 -17.62 13.85
N LYS A 152 -27.63 -18.54 14.27
CA LYS A 152 -27.64 -19.00 15.67
C LYS A 152 -26.41 -19.79 16.04
N GLU A 153 -25.90 -20.62 15.13
CA GLU A 153 -24.68 -21.42 15.34
C GLU A 153 -23.42 -20.56 15.49
N ILE A 154 -23.20 -19.63 14.54
CA ILE A 154 -21.99 -18.82 14.53
C ILE A 154 -22.01 -17.70 15.58
N GLY A 155 -23.19 -17.28 16.01
CA GLY A 155 -23.38 -16.22 17.00
C GLY A 155 -22.90 -14.85 16.54
N PRO A 156 -22.84 -13.86 17.45
CA PRO A 156 -22.51 -12.46 17.12
C PRO A 156 -21.03 -12.21 16.77
N ASN A 157 -20.17 -13.19 16.96
CA ASN A 157 -18.71 -13.09 16.80
C ASN A 157 -18.17 -14.09 15.77
N GLY A 158 -18.99 -14.47 14.80
CA GLY A 158 -18.70 -15.57 13.88
C GLY A 158 -17.99 -15.19 12.58
N SER A 159 -17.65 -13.94 12.39
CA SER A 159 -16.93 -13.47 11.18
C SER A 159 -15.52 -13.00 11.51
N PRO A 160 -14.52 -13.26 10.65
CA PRO A 160 -14.57 -14.21 9.53
C PRO A 160 -14.67 -15.66 10.01
N LEU A 161 -15.45 -16.47 9.30
CA LEU A 161 -15.51 -17.92 9.53
C LEU A 161 -14.26 -18.56 8.93
N ILE A 162 -13.48 -19.28 9.75
CA ILE A 162 -12.23 -19.91 9.33
C ILE A 162 -12.40 -21.42 9.37
N GLU A 163 -12.23 -22.09 8.21
CA GLU A 163 -12.43 -23.52 8.05
C GLU A 163 -11.22 -24.19 7.38
N PRO A 164 -10.91 -25.44 7.74
CA PRO A 164 -9.82 -26.17 7.08
C PRO A 164 -10.20 -26.51 5.63
N ILE A 165 -9.19 -26.54 4.76
CA ILE A 165 -9.28 -27.03 3.40
C ILE A 165 -8.72 -28.46 3.39
N LYS A 166 -9.48 -29.41 2.84
CA LYS A 166 -9.03 -30.78 2.72
C LYS A 166 -7.75 -30.84 1.89
N ASP A 167 -6.75 -31.56 2.38
CA ASP A 167 -5.45 -31.76 1.72
C ASP A 167 -4.63 -30.47 1.48
N ASP A 168 -4.98 -29.36 2.16
CA ASP A 168 -4.21 -28.12 2.13
C ASP A 168 -3.86 -27.67 3.56
N PRO A 169 -2.67 -27.99 4.05
CA PRO A 169 -2.25 -27.60 5.41
C PRO A 169 -1.92 -26.11 5.55
N ILE A 170 -1.64 -25.42 4.42
CA ILE A 170 -1.14 -24.03 4.42
C ILE A 170 -2.30 -23.03 4.44
N HIS A 171 -3.39 -23.33 3.74
CA HIS A 171 -4.48 -22.38 3.61
C HIS A 171 -5.73 -22.79 4.41
N ARG A 172 -6.61 -21.81 4.59
CA ARG A 172 -7.95 -21.99 5.18
C ARG A 172 -8.97 -21.29 4.30
N PHE A 173 -10.17 -21.84 4.23
CA PHE A 173 -11.31 -21.04 3.80
C PHE A 173 -11.57 -19.97 4.86
N THR A 174 -11.54 -18.74 4.43
CA THR A 174 -11.81 -17.57 5.26
C THR A 174 -13.01 -16.86 4.68
N THR A 175 -14.15 -16.98 5.34
CA THR A 175 -15.43 -16.46 4.83
C THR A 175 -15.81 -15.22 5.62
N PHE A 176 -15.80 -14.09 4.94
CA PHE A 176 -16.32 -12.83 5.43
C PHE A 176 -17.83 -12.83 5.29
N LEU A 177 -18.54 -12.40 6.32
CA LEU A 177 -19.98 -12.52 6.44
C LEU A 177 -20.63 -11.16 6.66
N TRP A 178 -21.85 -11.02 6.13
CA TRP A 178 -22.71 -9.89 6.42
C TRP A 178 -24.15 -10.38 6.53
N ARG A 179 -24.84 -9.98 7.61
CA ARG A 179 -26.26 -10.23 7.74
C ARG A 179 -27.03 -9.10 7.09
N GLY A 180 -27.67 -9.37 5.96
CA GLY A 180 -28.40 -8.38 5.17
C GLY A 180 -29.72 -7.95 5.80
N SER A 181 -30.22 -6.82 5.34
CA SER A 181 -31.59 -6.32 5.57
C SER A 181 -32.30 -6.12 4.24
N ALA A 182 -33.57 -5.74 4.27
CA ALA A 182 -34.32 -5.43 3.05
C ALA A 182 -33.68 -4.35 2.18
N ASP A 183 -32.89 -3.45 2.78
CA ASP A 183 -32.21 -2.35 2.09
C ASP A 183 -30.80 -2.74 1.61
N THR A 184 -30.33 -3.95 1.90
CA THR A 184 -28.99 -4.40 1.50
C THR A 184 -28.97 -4.74 0.01
N GLN A 185 -28.21 -3.99 -0.77
CA GLN A 185 -28.08 -4.21 -2.21
C GLN A 185 -26.76 -4.88 -2.60
N ARG A 186 -25.68 -4.48 -1.98
CA ARG A 186 -24.29 -4.91 -2.26
C ARG A 186 -23.41 -4.68 -1.05
N ILE A 187 -22.45 -5.56 -0.83
CA ILE A 187 -21.42 -5.39 0.20
C ILE A 187 -20.06 -5.56 -0.47
N LEU A 188 -19.19 -4.56 -0.39
CA LEU A 188 -17.82 -4.66 -0.87
C LEU A 188 -16.90 -5.01 0.29
N LEU A 189 -16.08 -6.04 0.11
CA LEU A 189 -14.99 -6.40 1.01
C LEU A 189 -13.74 -5.57 0.66
N ASN A 190 -13.38 -4.63 1.52
CA ASN A 190 -12.13 -3.89 1.40
C ASN A 190 -11.02 -4.67 2.11
N PHE A 191 -10.42 -5.57 1.37
CA PHE A 191 -9.36 -6.45 1.82
C PHE A 191 -8.22 -6.39 0.80
N ARG A 192 -7.02 -6.08 1.26
CA ARG A 192 -5.87 -5.95 0.36
C ARG A 192 -5.61 -7.28 -0.37
N ASN A 193 -5.46 -7.20 -1.68
CA ASN A 193 -5.26 -8.37 -2.54
C ASN A 193 -6.45 -9.37 -2.53
N CYS A 194 -7.66 -8.92 -2.22
CA CYS A 194 -8.87 -9.72 -2.39
C CYS A 194 -8.98 -10.24 -3.83
N SER A 195 -8.85 -9.36 -4.79
CA SER A 195 -8.72 -9.63 -6.22
C SER A 195 -7.99 -8.46 -6.89
N PRO A 196 -7.34 -8.68 -8.04
CA PRO A 196 -6.88 -7.60 -8.90
C PRO A 196 -8.03 -6.70 -9.37
N ASP A 197 -9.23 -7.25 -9.54
CA ASP A 197 -10.43 -6.50 -9.91
C ASP A 197 -11.33 -6.29 -8.68
N PRO A 198 -11.65 -5.04 -8.30
CA PRO A 198 -12.50 -4.76 -7.15
C PRO A 198 -13.89 -5.40 -7.20
N VAL A 199 -14.42 -5.67 -8.40
CA VAL A 199 -15.74 -6.33 -8.57
C VAL A 199 -15.76 -7.71 -7.95
N ASP A 200 -14.65 -8.44 -8.04
CA ASP A 200 -14.53 -9.78 -7.45
C ASP A 200 -14.50 -9.77 -5.93
N CYS A 201 -14.43 -8.58 -5.32
CA CYS A 201 -14.44 -8.44 -3.86
C CYS A 201 -15.84 -8.16 -3.30
N PHE A 202 -16.88 -8.10 -4.12
CA PHE A 202 -18.25 -8.08 -3.60
C PHE A 202 -18.61 -9.40 -2.92
N LEU A 203 -19.36 -9.29 -1.81
CA LEU A 203 -19.96 -10.45 -1.19
C LEU A 203 -21.08 -11.00 -2.08
N HIS A 204 -21.16 -12.31 -2.15
CA HIS A 204 -22.25 -13.03 -2.80
C HIS A 204 -23.46 -13.11 -1.88
N HIS A 205 -24.65 -13.03 -2.44
CA HIS A 205 -25.91 -13.22 -1.72
C HIS A 205 -26.38 -14.66 -1.87
N VAL A 206 -26.72 -15.30 -0.76
CA VAL A 206 -27.44 -16.58 -0.81
C VAL A 206 -28.91 -16.23 -1.08
N GLU A 207 -29.38 -16.52 -2.29
CA GLU A 207 -30.70 -16.11 -2.77
C GLU A 207 -31.81 -16.58 -1.84
N GLY A 208 -32.79 -15.70 -1.56
CA GLY A 208 -33.90 -15.99 -0.65
C GLY A 208 -33.54 -15.99 0.84
N THR A 209 -32.37 -15.50 1.23
CA THR A 209 -31.91 -15.41 2.63
C THR A 209 -31.35 -14.03 2.96
N ASP A 210 -30.97 -13.82 4.23
CA ASP A 210 -30.27 -12.63 4.68
C ASP A 210 -28.72 -12.81 4.74
N VAL A 211 -28.20 -13.88 4.13
CA VAL A 211 -26.77 -14.23 4.18
C VAL A 211 -26.02 -13.66 2.98
N TRP A 212 -25.02 -12.83 3.27
CA TRP A 212 -24.03 -12.36 2.31
C TRP A 212 -22.66 -12.87 2.72
N TYR A 213 -21.86 -13.35 1.76
CA TYR A 213 -20.56 -13.96 2.06
C TYR A 213 -19.54 -13.75 0.96
N ARG A 214 -18.26 -13.76 1.34
CA ARG A 214 -17.13 -13.91 0.43
C ARG A 214 -16.12 -14.86 1.04
N THR A 215 -15.86 -15.99 0.38
CA THR A 215 -14.85 -16.96 0.82
C THR A 215 -13.56 -16.75 0.06
N LEU A 216 -12.46 -16.60 0.79
CA LEU A 216 -11.12 -16.53 0.24
C LEU A 216 -10.28 -17.69 0.78
N ARG A 217 -9.31 -18.14 -0.01
CA ARG A 217 -8.29 -19.11 0.40
C ARG A 217 -7.07 -18.36 0.90
N LEU A 218 -6.84 -18.31 2.21
CA LEU A 218 -5.80 -17.49 2.84
C LEU A 218 -4.81 -18.35 3.63
N ASP A 219 -3.54 -17.90 3.68
CA ASP A 219 -2.49 -18.55 4.49
C ASP A 219 -2.87 -18.54 5.98
N HIS A 220 -2.71 -19.69 6.66
CA HIS A 220 -3.10 -19.88 8.06
C HIS A 220 -2.31 -19.02 9.06
N ARG A 221 -1.24 -18.33 8.62
CA ARG A 221 -0.41 -17.43 9.43
C ARG A 221 -0.71 -15.96 9.20
N LEU A 222 -1.66 -15.64 8.33
CA LEU A 222 -1.96 -14.25 7.95
C LEU A 222 -2.49 -13.45 9.14
N ARG A 223 -1.99 -12.23 9.30
CA ARG A 223 -2.59 -11.18 10.13
C ARG A 223 -2.65 -9.90 9.33
N THR A 224 -3.84 -9.31 9.23
CA THR A 224 -4.07 -8.05 8.52
C THR A 224 -5.40 -7.42 8.93
N THR A 225 -5.74 -6.31 8.33
CA THR A 225 -7.00 -5.60 8.57
C THR A 225 -7.91 -5.66 7.36
N TYR A 226 -9.22 -5.46 7.58
CA TYR A 226 -10.23 -5.32 6.54
C TYR A 226 -11.39 -4.44 6.99
N LEU A 227 -12.16 -3.97 6.00
CA LEU A 227 -13.41 -3.23 6.20
C LEU A 227 -14.49 -3.79 5.27
N LEU A 228 -15.74 -3.50 5.59
CA LEU A 228 -16.89 -3.77 4.73
C LEU A 228 -17.54 -2.46 4.32
N THR A 229 -17.98 -2.37 3.07
CA THR A 229 -18.73 -1.21 2.56
C THR A 229 -20.14 -1.66 2.14
N PRO A 230 -21.13 -1.54 3.04
CA PRO A 230 -22.51 -1.82 2.69
C PRO A 230 -23.02 -0.80 1.67
N ASN A 231 -23.84 -1.27 0.74
CA ASN A 231 -24.41 -0.48 -0.36
C ASN A 231 -23.33 0.32 -1.12
N ALA A 232 -22.18 -0.33 -1.34
CA ALA A 232 -21.10 0.24 -2.14
C ALA A 232 -21.59 0.66 -3.53
N PRO A 233 -20.96 1.63 -4.18
CA PRO A 233 -21.24 1.95 -5.58
C PRO A 233 -21.17 0.69 -6.45
N ALA A 234 -22.00 0.63 -7.49
CA ALA A 234 -21.89 -0.43 -8.48
C ALA A 234 -20.56 -0.27 -9.23
N LEU A 235 -19.76 -1.34 -9.29
CA LEU A 235 -18.51 -1.39 -10.03
C LEU A 235 -18.69 -2.36 -11.20
N ALA A 236 -18.05 -2.05 -12.31
CA ALA A 236 -17.87 -2.97 -13.43
C ALA A 236 -16.46 -3.56 -13.39
N HIS A 237 -16.25 -4.72 -14.00
CA HIS A 237 -14.91 -5.27 -14.17
C HIS A 237 -14.01 -4.25 -14.87
N GLY A 238 -12.83 -4.04 -14.30
CA GLY A 238 -11.88 -3.07 -14.80
C GLY A 238 -12.22 -1.62 -14.48
N THR A 239 -13.15 -1.34 -13.56
CA THR A 239 -13.34 0.01 -13.03
C THR A 239 -12.06 0.51 -12.40
N ILE A 240 -11.57 1.67 -12.86
CA ILE A 240 -10.48 2.38 -12.19
C ILE A 240 -11.08 3.04 -10.95
N VAL A 241 -10.51 2.73 -9.81
CA VAL A 241 -10.87 3.40 -8.55
C VAL A 241 -10.14 4.74 -8.53
N ASP A 242 -10.83 5.79 -8.99
CA ASP A 242 -10.37 7.17 -8.89
C ASP A 242 -10.68 7.76 -7.50
N ASP A 243 -10.23 8.99 -7.24
CA ASP A 243 -10.41 9.66 -5.95
C ASP A 243 -11.89 9.86 -5.58
N ASP A 244 -12.75 10.13 -6.56
CA ASP A 244 -14.19 10.30 -6.34
C ASP A 244 -14.85 8.98 -5.92
N LEU A 245 -14.54 7.90 -6.60
CA LEU A 245 -15.04 6.57 -6.27
C LEU A 245 -14.47 6.09 -4.92
N LEU A 246 -13.18 6.31 -4.70
CA LEU A 246 -12.54 6.01 -3.41
C LEU A 246 -13.22 6.76 -2.26
N SER A 247 -13.54 8.04 -2.46
CA SER A 247 -14.29 8.84 -1.49
C SER A 247 -15.68 8.26 -1.22
N GLN A 248 -16.42 7.89 -2.27
CA GLN A 248 -17.75 7.28 -2.13
C GLN A 248 -17.72 5.93 -1.40
N ILE A 249 -16.68 5.14 -1.60
CA ILE A 249 -16.44 3.88 -0.88
C ILE A 249 -16.11 4.21 0.59
N SER A 250 -15.16 5.11 0.81
CA SER A 250 -14.60 5.42 2.15
C SER A 250 -15.64 5.94 3.14
N VAL A 251 -16.57 6.79 2.71
CA VAL A 251 -17.63 7.32 3.58
C VAL A 251 -18.62 6.25 4.06
N ARG A 252 -18.67 5.08 3.42
CA ARG A 252 -19.54 3.96 3.77
C ARG A 252 -18.79 2.80 4.41
N GLN A 253 -17.46 2.85 4.44
CA GLN A 253 -16.64 1.82 5.06
C GLN A 253 -16.94 1.72 6.55
N GLN A 254 -17.07 0.50 7.03
CA GLN A 254 -17.24 0.22 8.44
C GLN A 254 -16.59 -1.09 8.83
N ARG A 255 -16.38 -1.25 10.12
CA ARG A 255 -15.95 -2.52 10.68
C ARG A 255 -17.01 -3.59 10.47
N ASP A 256 -16.57 -4.83 10.38
CA ASP A 256 -17.44 -5.99 10.37
C ASP A 256 -18.17 -6.09 11.73
N PRO A 257 -19.50 -5.97 11.76
CA PRO A 257 -20.27 -6.04 13.02
C PRO A 257 -20.23 -7.41 13.68
N LEU A 258 -19.85 -8.45 12.93
CA LEU A 258 -19.74 -9.82 13.41
C LEU A 258 -18.30 -10.19 13.83
N ASN A 259 -17.35 -9.23 13.80
CA ASN A 259 -15.98 -9.43 14.25
C ASN A 259 -15.67 -8.58 15.48
N PRO A 260 -15.47 -9.20 16.65
CA PRO A 260 -15.12 -8.45 17.87
C PRO A 260 -13.68 -7.90 17.88
N LYS A 261 -12.80 -8.44 17.01
CA LYS A 261 -11.42 -7.99 16.94
C LYS A 261 -11.30 -6.78 16.03
N ALA A 262 -10.88 -5.65 16.61
CA ALA A 262 -10.70 -4.41 15.85
C ALA A 262 -9.42 -3.68 16.27
N THR A 263 -8.83 -2.95 15.31
CA THR A 263 -7.91 -1.88 15.64
C THR A 263 -8.75 -0.67 15.98
N ILE A 264 -8.52 -0.11 17.17
CA ILE A 264 -9.09 1.19 17.51
C ILE A 264 -7.97 2.19 17.27
N TRP A 265 -7.93 2.75 16.07
CA TRP A 265 -7.18 3.97 15.85
C TRP A 265 -8.05 5.06 16.44
N ASP A 266 -7.67 5.56 17.61
CA ASP A 266 -8.50 6.53 18.30
C ASP A 266 -8.53 7.82 17.50
N SER A 267 -9.66 8.14 17.07
CA SER A 267 -9.99 9.28 16.21
C SER A 267 -9.97 10.63 16.90
N GLU A 268 -9.96 10.64 18.21
CA GLU A 268 -9.67 11.85 18.95
C GLU A 268 -8.30 12.41 18.57
N GLN A 269 -7.42 11.55 18.06
CA GLN A 269 -6.08 11.91 17.63
C GLN A 269 -5.98 12.32 16.15
N ASN A 270 -6.98 11.97 15.34
CA ASN A 270 -7.06 12.41 13.95
C ASN A 270 -8.49 12.78 13.56
N PRO A 271 -8.93 14.01 13.93
CA PRO A 271 -10.29 14.49 13.69
C PRO A 271 -10.66 14.60 12.20
N ASP A 272 -9.68 14.56 11.30
CA ASP A 272 -9.89 14.66 9.86
C ASP A 272 -10.21 13.29 9.23
N LEU A 273 -10.09 12.17 9.98
CA LEU A 273 -10.51 10.87 9.49
C LEU A 273 -12.03 10.69 9.56
N PRO A 274 -12.65 10.03 8.56
CA PRO A 274 -14.07 9.74 8.56
C PRO A 274 -14.52 8.99 9.82
N VAL A 275 -15.79 9.12 10.17
CA VAL A 275 -16.42 8.64 11.42
C VAL A 275 -16.30 7.11 11.68
N HIS A 276 -15.93 6.32 10.68
CA HIS A 276 -15.79 4.86 10.80
C HIS A 276 -14.35 4.46 11.11
N ARG A 277 -14.03 4.50 12.36
CA ARG A 277 -12.71 4.50 12.97
C ARG A 277 -12.32 3.12 13.43
N GLY A 278 -11.19 2.68 12.94
CA GLY A 278 -10.66 1.36 13.16
C GLY A 278 -11.08 0.39 12.06
N SER A 279 -10.29 -0.66 11.92
CA SER A 279 -10.51 -1.75 10.98
C SER A 279 -10.77 -3.04 11.75
N SER A 280 -11.53 -3.94 11.18
CA SER A 280 -11.63 -5.31 11.69
C SER A 280 -10.30 -6.03 11.49
N ILE A 281 -9.92 -6.82 12.48
CA ILE A 281 -8.68 -7.61 12.41
C ILE A 281 -9.02 -9.01 11.90
N LEU A 282 -8.38 -9.40 10.82
CA LEU A 282 -8.24 -10.81 10.44
C LEU A 282 -6.97 -11.35 11.08
N GLU A 283 -7.11 -12.28 11.99
CA GLU A 283 -6.01 -12.99 12.62
C GLU A 283 -6.24 -14.49 12.47
N MET A 284 -5.43 -15.08 11.60
CA MET A 284 -5.50 -16.51 11.30
C MET A 284 -4.96 -17.35 12.48
N PRO A 285 -5.34 -18.62 12.59
CA PRO A 285 -5.04 -19.44 13.78
C PRO A 285 -3.56 -19.54 14.16
N ASP A 286 -2.69 -19.56 13.16
CA ASP A 286 -1.24 -19.71 13.35
C ASP A 286 -0.47 -18.41 13.04
N ALA A 287 -1.17 -17.25 13.11
CA ALA A 287 -0.52 -15.96 12.98
C ALA A 287 0.57 -15.78 14.05
N PRO A 288 1.81 -15.41 13.70
CA PRO A 288 2.89 -15.27 14.66
C PRO A 288 2.51 -14.33 15.80
N PRO A 289 2.79 -14.67 17.07
CA PRO A 289 2.47 -13.82 18.19
C PRO A 289 3.25 -12.50 18.13
N GLN A 290 2.67 -11.45 18.68
CA GLN A 290 3.30 -10.13 18.83
C GLN A 290 3.53 -9.82 20.33
N PRO A 291 4.43 -10.55 20.99
CA PRO A 291 4.51 -10.54 22.44
C PRO A 291 4.97 -9.20 23.03
N TRP A 292 5.62 -8.35 22.23
CA TRP A 292 6.20 -7.10 22.71
C TRP A 292 5.28 -5.89 22.52
N ALA A 293 4.22 -6.00 21.72
CA ALA A 293 3.36 -4.88 21.33
C ALA A 293 2.34 -4.46 22.40
N GLY A 294 2.06 -5.32 23.38
CA GLY A 294 1.06 -5.05 24.41
C GLY A 294 1.68 -4.68 25.76
N LYS A 295 1.02 -3.78 26.51
CA LYS A 295 1.39 -3.51 27.90
C LYS A 295 1.28 -4.78 28.74
N ARG A 296 2.28 -5.03 29.59
CA ARG A 296 2.34 -6.20 30.46
C ARG A 296 2.31 -5.78 31.93
N ALA A 297 1.55 -6.51 32.74
CA ALA A 297 1.51 -6.27 34.17
C ALA A 297 2.91 -6.48 34.78
N GLY A 298 3.35 -5.53 35.60
CA GLY A 298 4.65 -5.60 36.26
C GLY A 298 5.85 -5.16 35.41
N THR A 299 5.70 -4.88 34.14
CA THR A 299 6.77 -4.26 33.34
C THR A 299 6.86 -2.78 33.68
N PRO A 300 8.02 -2.28 34.15
CA PRO A 300 8.22 -0.86 34.37
C PRO A 300 8.05 -0.08 33.06
N ALA A 301 7.33 1.04 33.08
CA ALA A 301 7.14 1.90 31.94
C ALA A 301 8.14 3.07 31.94
N GLY A 302 8.64 3.42 30.77
CA GLY A 302 9.41 4.62 30.55
C GLY A 302 8.54 5.88 30.51
N GLU A 303 9.19 7.03 30.35
CA GLU A 303 8.56 8.35 30.28
C GLU A 303 8.68 8.90 28.86
N ILE A 304 7.65 9.63 28.38
CA ILE A 304 7.67 10.33 27.10
C ILE A 304 7.65 11.83 27.37
N VAL A 305 8.69 12.52 26.92
CA VAL A 305 8.78 13.98 26.95
C VAL A 305 8.44 14.51 25.56
N LYS A 306 7.35 15.28 25.45
CA LYS A 306 6.94 15.94 24.20
C LYS A 306 7.40 17.39 24.20
N GLN A 307 7.91 17.84 23.06
CA GLN A 307 8.23 19.25 22.80
C GLN A 307 8.18 19.58 21.32
N ASP A 308 8.10 20.85 21.01
CA ASP A 308 8.17 21.35 19.65
C ASP A 308 9.62 21.71 19.30
N PHE A 309 10.05 21.33 18.12
CA PHE A 309 11.37 21.65 17.58
C PHE A 309 11.24 22.51 16.31
N ALA A 310 11.81 23.73 16.35
CA ALA A 310 11.89 24.62 15.20
C ALA A 310 13.16 24.32 14.39
N SER A 311 13.00 23.90 13.16
CA SER A 311 14.10 23.62 12.23
C SER A 311 14.36 24.81 11.32
N ALA A 312 15.60 25.28 11.28
CA ALA A 312 16.03 26.32 10.35
C ALA A 312 16.19 25.76 8.92
N LEU A 313 16.61 24.49 8.78
CA LEU A 313 16.77 23.81 7.50
C LEU A 313 15.42 23.53 6.83
N LEU A 314 14.46 22.97 7.59
CA LEU A 314 13.14 22.62 7.09
C LEU A 314 12.16 23.79 7.10
N LYS A 315 12.51 24.89 7.78
CA LYS A 315 11.68 26.12 7.92
C LYS A 315 10.28 25.83 8.48
N ASN A 316 10.19 24.87 9.39
CA ASN A 316 8.97 24.50 10.06
C ASN A 316 9.22 24.13 11.52
N THR A 317 8.14 24.05 12.29
CA THR A 317 8.14 23.55 13.66
C THR A 317 7.36 22.25 13.70
N ARG A 318 7.94 21.23 14.37
CA ARG A 318 7.35 19.90 14.47
C ARG A 318 7.36 19.37 15.89
N PRO A 319 6.39 18.55 16.27
CA PRO A 319 6.46 17.84 17.53
C PRO A 319 7.56 16.78 17.46
N ILE A 320 8.32 16.68 18.53
CA ILE A 320 9.24 15.58 18.79
C ILE A 320 8.91 14.97 20.15
N PHE A 321 9.16 13.68 20.28
CA PHE A 321 8.92 12.95 21.50
C PHE A 321 10.20 12.19 21.87
N VAL A 322 10.63 12.36 23.11
CA VAL A 322 11.80 11.63 23.63
C VAL A 322 11.30 10.64 24.65
N TYR A 323 11.39 9.35 24.33
CA TYR A 323 11.15 8.28 25.28
C TYR A 323 12.41 8.03 26.09
N LEU A 324 12.26 8.02 27.41
CA LEU A 324 13.30 7.73 28.40
C LEU A 324 12.99 6.36 29.02
N PRO A 325 13.92 5.39 28.99
CA PRO A 325 13.68 4.06 29.52
C PRO A 325 13.48 4.08 31.06
N PRO A 326 12.84 3.07 31.63
CA PRO A 326 12.70 2.96 33.07
C PRO A 326 14.03 3.08 33.81
N GLY A 327 14.08 3.95 34.84
CA GLY A 327 15.31 4.22 35.59
C GLY A 327 16.33 5.08 34.82
N TYR A 328 15.93 5.81 33.82
CA TYR A 328 16.81 6.75 33.12
C TYR A 328 17.52 7.70 34.06
N SER A 329 18.84 7.91 33.85
CA SER A 329 19.64 8.90 34.56
C SER A 329 20.61 9.58 33.61
N ILE A 330 20.69 10.91 33.69
CA ILE A 330 21.65 11.71 32.92
C ILE A 330 23.10 11.38 33.27
N ASN A 331 23.34 10.84 34.45
CA ASN A 331 24.66 10.49 34.97
C ASN A 331 25.03 9.01 34.79
N ALA A 332 24.18 8.21 34.13
CA ALA A 332 24.48 6.82 33.84
C ALA A 332 25.47 6.67 32.67
N GLN A 333 25.85 5.43 32.32
CA GLN A 333 26.50 5.17 31.03
C GLN A 333 25.57 5.58 29.89
N PRO A 334 26.09 6.14 28.80
CA PRO A 334 25.26 6.58 27.68
C PRO A 334 24.37 5.48 27.13
N TYR A 335 23.08 5.79 26.99
CA TYR A 335 22.07 4.89 26.47
C TYR A 335 22.20 4.68 24.96
N ASP A 336 21.76 3.55 24.44
CA ASP A 336 21.57 3.37 23.00
C ASP A 336 20.50 4.35 22.50
N LEU A 337 20.55 4.68 21.22
CA LEU A 337 19.61 5.62 20.63
C LEU A 337 18.83 4.95 19.50
N LEU A 338 17.52 5.07 19.56
CA LEU A 338 16.60 4.76 18.47
C LEU A 338 16.01 6.06 17.94
N VAL A 339 16.09 6.31 16.63
CA VAL A 339 15.42 7.43 15.94
C VAL A 339 14.36 6.83 15.05
N VAL A 340 13.09 7.21 15.25
CA VAL A 340 11.96 6.75 14.42
C VAL A 340 11.09 7.92 13.98
N PHE A 341 10.35 7.71 12.91
CA PHE A 341 9.48 8.72 12.30
C PHE A 341 8.00 8.48 12.64
N ASP A 342 7.14 9.27 12.02
CA ASP A 342 5.69 9.16 12.11
C ASP A 342 5.12 9.40 13.53
N GLY A 343 5.84 10.16 14.37
CA GLY A 343 5.36 10.83 15.58
C GLY A 343 4.40 10.04 16.45
N GLN A 344 3.18 10.53 16.56
CA GLN A 344 2.14 9.96 17.41
C GLN A 344 1.77 8.53 17.01
N ASP A 345 1.76 8.21 15.69
CA ASP A 345 1.47 6.85 15.21
C ASP A 345 2.48 5.83 15.73
N SER A 346 3.76 6.23 15.83
CA SER A 346 4.84 5.40 16.41
C SER A 346 4.78 5.30 17.94
N ILE A 347 3.88 6.01 18.60
CA ILE A 347 3.62 5.92 20.04
C ILE A 347 2.39 5.05 20.31
N ASP A 348 1.29 5.32 19.61
CA ASP A 348 -0.02 4.77 19.94
C ASP A 348 -0.40 3.56 19.09
N ILE A 349 0.00 3.56 17.83
CA ILE A 349 -0.42 2.56 16.85
C ILE A 349 0.66 1.49 16.66
N VAL A 350 1.90 1.92 16.40
CA VAL A 350 3.10 1.07 16.50
C VAL A 350 3.74 1.34 17.87
N PRO A 351 3.30 0.70 18.95
CA PRO A 351 3.54 1.15 20.31
C PRO A 351 5.02 1.01 20.70
N THR A 352 5.87 1.80 20.06
CA THR A 352 7.33 1.77 20.23
C THR A 352 7.76 1.90 21.68
N PRO A 353 7.19 2.82 22.50
CA PRO A 353 7.54 2.92 23.92
C PRO A 353 7.24 1.62 24.68
N THR A 354 6.04 1.06 24.52
CA THR A 354 5.65 -0.21 25.15
C THR A 354 6.54 -1.36 24.70
N THR A 355 6.90 -1.40 23.42
CA THR A 355 7.82 -2.41 22.89
C THR A 355 9.20 -2.28 23.52
N LEU A 356 9.73 -1.06 23.66
CA LEU A 356 11.00 -0.82 24.34
C LEU A 356 10.95 -1.22 25.82
N ASP A 357 9.88 -0.86 26.55
CA ASP A 357 9.68 -1.27 27.95
C ASP A 357 9.78 -2.78 28.11
N ASN A 358 9.05 -3.52 27.28
CA ASN A 358 9.03 -4.98 27.31
C ASN A 358 10.40 -5.59 26.97
N LEU A 359 11.06 -5.11 25.89
CA LEU A 359 12.36 -5.61 25.44
C LEU A 359 13.47 -5.33 26.46
N ILE A 360 13.48 -4.14 27.06
CA ILE A 360 14.45 -3.74 28.09
C ILE A 360 14.24 -4.55 29.37
N SER A 361 12.99 -4.70 29.81
CA SER A 361 12.63 -5.49 31.01
C SER A 361 13.08 -6.95 30.88
N GLU A 362 12.94 -7.54 29.69
CA GLU A 362 13.40 -8.92 29.42
C GLU A 362 14.88 -8.99 29.00
N LYS A 363 15.61 -7.88 29.04
CA LYS A 363 17.03 -7.81 28.68
C LYS A 363 17.31 -8.32 27.24
N ARG A 364 16.35 -8.12 26.35
CA ARG A 364 16.49 -8.46 24.92
C ARG A 364 17.30 -7.41 24.18
N ILE A 365 17.25 -6.17 24.65
CA ILE A 365 18.04 -5.03 24.19
C ILE A 365 18.62 -4.29 25.41
N ALA A 366 19.65 -3.49 25.17
CA ALA A 366 20.16 -2.55 26.17
C ALA A 366 19.14 -1.43 26.46
N PRO A 367 19.19 -0.75 27.62
CA PRO A 367 18.42 0.45 27.84
C PRO A 367 18.63 1.48 26.74
N THR A 368 17.53 1.86 26.06
CA THR A 368 17.53 2.65 24.85
C THR A 368 16.64 3.88 25.02
N VAL A 369 17.17 5.06 24.70
CA VAL A 369 16.39 6.30 24.53
C VAL A 369 15.84 6.30 23.11
N ALA A 370 14.56 6.67 22.91
CA ALA A 370 14.02 6.83 21.57
C ALA A 370 13.67 8.30 21.27
N LEU A 371 14.13 8.78 20.12
CA LEU A 371 13.76 10.05 19.55
C LEU A 371 12.72 9.79 18.44
N ILE A 372 11.47 10.15 18.72
CA ILE A 372 10.33 9.94 17.81
C ILE A 372 10.01 11.27 17.13
N VAL A 373 10.21 11.33 15.83
CA VAL A 373 10.11 12.57 15.04
C VAL A 373 8.71 12.69 14.45
N GLY A 374 7.98 13.72 14.85
CA GLY A 374 6.63 13.98 14.36
C GLY A 374 6.61 14.54 12.94
N ASN A 375 5.52 14.28 12.24
CA ASN A 375 5.26 14.84 10.93
C ASN A 375 4.67 16.25 11.05
N VAL A 376 4.99 17.10 10.08
CA VAL A 376 4.24 18.33 9.81
C VAL A 376 3.14 17.97 8.81
N LYS A 377 1.93 18.49 9.02
CA LYS A 377 0.79 18.20 8.16
C LYS A 377 1.17 18.34 6.67
N GLU A 378 0.80 17.33 5.87
CA GLU A 378 1.03 17.27 4.42
C GLU A 378 2.51 17.17 3.97
N MET A 379 3.48 17.35 4.87
CA MET A 379 4.90 17.33 4.50
C MET A 379 5.51 15.92 4.49
N ARG A 380 4.84 14.92 5.03
CA ARG A 380 5.37 13.54 5.11
C ARG A 380 5.84 13.00 3.76
N GLY A 381 5.03 13.22 2.71
CA GLY A 381 5.31 12.74 1.35
C GLY A 381 6.46 13.46 0.65
N THR A 382 6.89 14.63 1.14
CA THR A 382 7.99 15.41 0.58
C THR A 382 9.25 15.37 1.42
N GLU A 383 9.13 15.19 2.73
CA GLU A 383 10.26 15.16 3.65
C GLU A 383 10.90 13.78 3.78
N LEU A 384 10.10 12.70 3.86
CA LEU A 384 10.64 11.37 4.09
C LEU A 384 11.28 10.73 2.85
N PRO A 385 10.74 10.84 1.60
CA PRO A 385 11.32 10.12 0.48
C PRO A 385 12.71 10.62 0.10
N CYS A 386 13.74 10.03 0.69
CA CYS A 386 15.17 10.28 0.45
C CYS A 386 15.58 11.77 0.39
N ASN A 387 14.84 12.63 1.07
CA ASN A 387 15.10 14.07 1.04
C ASN A 387 16.42 14.41 1.73
N PRO A 388 17.40 14.99 1.00
CA PRO A 388 18.71 15.31 1.57
C PRO A 388 18.63 16.37 2.67
N ILE A 389 17.71 17.33 2.57
CA ILE A 389 17.54 18.38 3.58
C ILE A 389 16.97 17.79 4.88
N PHE A 390 16.06 16.80 4.76
CA PHE A 390 15.55 16.09 5.94
C PHE A 390 16.63 15.24 6.63
N ALA A 391 17.49 14.56 5.85
CA ALA A 391 18.63 13.83 6.42
C ALA A 391 19.62 14.78 7.11
N GLU A 392 19.88 15.94 6.52
CA GLU A 392 20.73 16.97 7.11
C GLU A 392 20.11 17.58 8.38
N PHE A 393 18.81 17.84 8.40
CA PHE A 393 18.09 18.27 9.60
C PHE A 393 18.30 17.30 10.76
N LEU A 394 18.18 15.99 10.52
CA LEU A 394 18.42 14.98 11.55
C LEU A 394 19.85 15.05 12.08
N ASN A 395 20.82 15.12 11.18
CA ASN A 395 22.25 15.06 11.52
C ASN A 395 22.79 16.36 12.13
N SER A 396 22.41 17.52 11.58
CA SER A 396 23.03 18.81 11.90
C SER A 396 22.24 19.65 12.90
N GLU A 397 20.93 19.40 13.07
CA GLU A 397 20.10 20.13 14.01
C GLU A 397 19.61 19.24 15.15
N LEU A 398 18.91 18.14 14.83
CA LEU A 398 18.15 17.39 15.83
C LEU A 398 19.06 16.52 16.74
N ILE A 399 20.02 15.79 16.18
CA ILE A 399 20.97 14.99 16.98
C ILE A 399 21.91 15.87 17.81
N PRO A 400 22.48 16.98 17.30
CA PRO A 400 23.24 17.94 18.11
C PRO A 400 22.44 18.57 19.25
N TRP A 401 21.15 18.83 19.04
CA TRP A 401 20.26 19.29 20.10
C TRP A 401 20.00 18.19 21.15
N LEU A 402 19.78 16.92 20.72
CA LEU A 402 19.46 15.82 21.62
C LEU A 402 20.61 15.51 22.60
N ARG A 403 21.84 15.44 22.12
CA ARG A 403 23.01 14.95 22.87
C ARG A 403 23.35 15.74 24.15
N PRO A 404 23.27 17.08 24.21
CA PRO A 404 23.50 17.83 25.46
C PRO A 404 22.32 17.75 26.44
N ASN A 405 21.11 17.47 25.95
CA ASN A 405 19.91 17.41 26.78
C ASN A 405 19.61 16.02 27.33
N TYR A 406 20.12 14.97 26.67
CA TYR A 406 19.87 13.58 27.03
C TYR A 406 21.14 12.74 26.91
N ASN A 407 21.33 11.83 27.86
CA ASN A 407 22.51 10.98 27.93
C ASN A 407 22.45 9.84 26.89
N VAL A 408 22.70 10.14 25.63
CA VAL A 408 22.70 9.18 24.51
C VAL A 408 24.10 8.96 23.97
N THR A 409 24.33 7.79 23.41
CA THR A 409 25.60 7.38 22.81
C THR A 409 26.05 8.29 21.66
N ARG A 410 27.37 8.35 21.46
CA ARG A 410 28.00 8.94 20.26
C ARG A 410 28.53 7.87 19.29
N ASP A 411 28.51 6.61 19.71
CA ASP A 411 28.90 5.48 18.87
C ASP A 411 27.82 5.17 17.86
N PRO A 412 28.06 5.35 16.54
CA PRO A 412 27.05 5.09 15.51
C PRO A 412 26.57 3.64 15.51
N GLN A 413 27.40 2.68 15.94
CA GLN A 413 27.00 1.26 16.02
C GLN A 413 25.94 0.98 17.12
N ARG A 414 25.68 1.96 17.97
CA ARG A 414 24.65 1.94 19.02
C ARG A 414 23.51 2.92 18.72
N VAL A 415 23.47 3.49 17.50
CA VAL A 415 22.39 4.34 17.01
C VAL A 415 21.65 3.62 15.90
N THR A 416 20.37 3.37 16.13
CA THR A 416 19.46 2.80 15.14
C THR A 416 18.51 3.89 14.63
N ILE A 417 18.43 4.03 13.30
CA ILE A 417 17.41 4.86 12.67
C ILE A 417 16.41 3.95 11.95
N GLY A 418 15.12 4.21 12.13
CA GLY A 418 14.10 3.30 11.60
C GLY A 418 12.77 3.94 11.32
N GLY A 419 11.90 3.15 10.70
CA GLY A 419 10.53 3.50 10.38
C GLY A 419 9.91 2.53 9.39
N TYR A 420 8.65 2.79 9.06
CA TYR A 420 7.87 1.98 8.14
C TYR A 420 7.53 2.76 6.86
N SER A 421 7.34 2.03 5.74
CA SER A 421 6.95 2.64 4.46
C SER A 421 7.98 3.71 4.02
N TYR A 422 7.54 4.95 3.78
CA TYR A 422 8.45 6.09 3.56
C TYR A 422 9.40 6.36 4.73
N GLY A 423 9.01 6.00 5.97
CA GLY A 423 9.91 6.08 7.12
C GLY A 423 11.09 5.12 7.01
N GLY A 424 10.87 3.90 6.52
CA GLY A 424 11.95 2.94 6.23
C GLY A 424 12.88 3.41 5.11
N LEU A 425 12.31 4.01 4.07
CA LEU A 425 13.05 4.65 2.99
C LEU A 425 13.92 5.82 3.52
N ALA A 426 13.32 6.72 4.33
CA ALA A 426 14.01 7.86 4.94
C ALA A 426 15.17 7.41 5.83
N ALA A 427 14.94 6.38 6.67
CA ALA A 427 15.98 5.81 7.54
C ALA A 427 17.18 5.31 6.74
N THR A 428 16.92 4.58 5.66
CA THR A 428 17.96 4.05 4.78
C THR A 428 18.75 5.16 4.09
N CYS A 429 18.07 6.19 3.57
CA CYS A 429 18.71 7.31 2.90
C CYS A 429 19.47 8.22 3.87
N ALA A 430 18.97 8.43 5.09
CA ALA A 430 19.66 9.20 6.11
C ALA A 430 20.92 8.48 6.60
N ALA A 431 20.86 7.17 6.87
CA ALA A 431 22.03 6.39 7.24
C ALA A 431 23.07 6.29 6.10
N TYR A 432 22.63 6.20 4.85
CA TYR A 432 23.52 6.25 3.69
C TYR A 432 24.32 7.56 3.63
N ARG A 433 23.68 8.70 3.96
CA ARG A 433 24.31 10.04 3.92
C ARG A 433 25.18 10.32 5.14
N HIS A 434 24.76 9.82 6.31
CA HIS A 434 25.37 10.10 7.61
C HIS A 434 25.70 8.81 8.38
N PRO A 435 26.55 7.91 7.81
CA PRO A 435 26.93 6.65 8.48
C PRO A 435 27.79 6.88 9.73
N GLU A 436 28.36 8.07 9.88
CA GLU A 436 29.07 8.52 11.08
C GLU A 436 28.14 8.80 12.28
N THR A 437 26.84 8.94 12.01
CA THR A 437 25.81 9.18 13.03
C THR A 437 24.91 7.97 13.23
N PHE A 438 24.50 7.30 12.16
CA PHE A 438 23.54 6.20 12.13
C PHE A 438 24.23 4.93 11.64
N GLY A 439 24.51 3.99 12.52
CA GLY A 439 25.18 2.73 12.14
C GLY A 439 24.22 1.58 11.87
N ASN A 440 22.94 1.69 12.29
CA ASN A 440 21.94 0.64 12.12
C ASN A 440 20.67 1.18 11.48
N VAL A 441 20.15 0.46 10.49
CA VAL A 441 18.92 0.79 9.77
C VAL A 441 17.85 -0.26 10.09
N LEU A 442 16.70 0.18 10.59
CA LEU A 442 15.50 -0.63 10.80
C LEU A 442 14.43 -0.17 9.82
N SER A 443 14.18 -0.94 8.76
CA SER A 443 13.22 -0.59 7.72
C SER A 443 12.10 -1.62 7.66
N GLN A 444 10.91 -1.22 8.04
CA GLN A 444 9.70 -2.03 7.96
C GLN A 444 8.95 -1.67 6.68
N SER A 445 8.78 -2.64 5.78
CA SER A 445 8.09 -2.44 4.50
C SER A 445 8.58 -1.18 3.76
N GLY A 446 9.90 -0.99 3.67
CA GLY A 446 10.49 0.21 3.08
C GLY A 446 10.07 0.43 1.63
N SER A 447 9.70 1.67 1.29
CA SER A 447 9.19 2.06 -0.03
C SER A 447 10.30 2.16 -1.09
N TYR A 448 11.08 1.10 -1.30
CA TYR A 448 12.24 1.10 -2.21
C TYR A 448 11.88 1.08 -3.70
N TRP A 449 10.59 1.03 -4.02
CA TRP A 449 10.08 1.32 -5.36
C TRP A 449 10.20 2.81 -5.73
N TRP A 450 10.37 3.68 -4.72
CA TRP A 450 10.47 5.13 -4.93
C TRP A 450 11.76 5.51 -5.65
N THR A 451 11.67 6.51 -6.51
CA THR A 451 12.79 7.15 -7.19
C THR A 451 12.54 8.65 -7.27
N PRO A 452 13.59 9.49 -7.31
CA PRO A 452 13.41 10.93 -7.46
C PRO A 452 12.56 11.27 -8.68
N PRO A 453 11.56 12.16 -8.56
CA PRO A 453 10.77 12.59 -9.70
C PRO A 453 11.66 13.26 -10.75
N PRO A 454 11.35 13.11 -12.05
CA PRO A 454 12.10 13.76 -13.13
C PRO A 454 12.11 15.29 -13.02
N ASP A 455 11.02 15.86 -12.46
CA ASP A 455 10.90 17.30 -12.16
C ASP A 455 10.72 17.48 -10.64
N PRO A 456 11.76 17.90 -9.92
CA PRO A 456 11.69 18.12 -8.48
C PRO A 456 10.67 19.18 -8.04
N SER A 457 10.24 20.06 -8.95
CA SER A 457 9.22 21.08 -8.67
C SER A 457 7.79 20.53 -8.68
N LYS A 458 7.63 19.29 -9.16
CA LYS A 458 6.35 18.56 -9.23
C LYS A 458 6.50 17.19 -8.61
N PRO A 459 6.68 17.10 -7.30
CA PRO A 459 6.79 15.81 -6.64
C PRO A 459 5.45 15.07 -6.77
N ASP A 460 5.43 14.08 -7.64
CA ASP A 460 4.38 13.08 -7.66
C ASP A 460 4.81 11.95 -6.71
N ILE A 461 4.16 11.91 -5.56
CA ILE A 461 4.50 10.96 -4.49
C ILE A 461 4.08 9.52 -4.79
N PHE A 462 3.26 9.30 -5.84
CA PHE A 462 2.71 7.99 -6.17
C PHE A 462 3.13 7.46 -7.55
N THR A 463 3.78 8.27 -8.37
CA THR A 463 4.29 7.77 -9.66
C THR A 463 5.65 7.12 -9.44
N PRO A 464 5.79 5.79 -9.65
CA PRO A 464 7.08 5.16 -9.67
C PRO A 464 7.94 5.84 -10.73
N GLY A 465 9.11 6.28 -10.36
CA GLY A 465 10.05 6.85 -11.31
C GLY A 465 10.55 5.80 -12.31
N ALA A 466 11.35 6.25 -13.25
CA ALA A 466 11.89 5.39 -14.31
C ALA A 466 12.79 4.25 -13.80
N ASP A 467 13.25 4.31 -12.54
CA ASP A 467 14.16 3.33 -11.96
C ASP A 467 13.75 2.92 -10.53
N PRO A 468 12.98 1.84 -10.38
CA PRO A 468 12.55 1.33 -9.07
C PRO A 468 13.70 0.76 -8.23
N SER A 469 14.94 0.83 -8.71
CA SER A 469 16.13 0.39 -7.99
C SER A 469 16.99 1.54 -7.45
N TYR A 470 16.50 2.78 -7.45
CA TYR A 470 17.27 3.97 -7.07
C TYR A 470 18.10 3.78 -5.78
N VAL A 471 17.47 3.33 -4.69
CA VAL A 471 18.18 3.14 -3.41
C VAL A 471 19.22 2.02 -3.53
N ALA A 472 18.92 0.93 -4.21
CA ALA A 472 19.88 -0.14 -4.45
C ALA A 472 21.10 0.36 -5.22
N GLN A 473 20.90 1.22 -6.23
CA GLN A 473 21.99 1.82 -6.99
C GLN A 473 22.88 2.75 -6.15
N LEU A 474 22.33 3.47 -5.17
CA LEU A 474 23.16 4.25 -4.24
C LEU A 474 24.21 3.36 -3.57
N PHE A 475 23.79 2.19 -3.08
CA PHE A 475 24.71 1.24 -2.44
C PHE A 475 25.64 0.54 -3.44
N VAL A 476 25.18 0.23 -4.66
CA VAL A 476 26.04 -0.34 -5.72
C VAL A 476 27.19 0.61 -6.04
N ASN A 477 26.89 1.90 -6.20
CA ASN A 477 27.82 2.91 -6.71
C ASN A 477 28.71 3.55 -5.63
N SER A 478 28.51 3.22 -4.34
CA SER A 478 29.32 3.74 -3.22
C SER A 478 30.28 2.68 -2.68
N PRO A 479 31.35 3.04 -1.97
CA PRO A 479 32.10 2.12 -1.11
C PRO A 479 31.17 1.50 -0.05
N LYS A 480 31.55 0.33 0.50
CA LYS A 480 30.83 -0.26 1.62
C LYS A 480 30.92 0.69 2.84
N LEU A 481 29.76 1.08 3.37
CA LEU A 481 29.62 1.93 4.55
C LEU A 481 29.57 1.06 5.83
N PRO A 482 29.88 1.59 7.02
CA PRO A 482 29.82 0.85 8.29
C PRO A 482 28.37 0.73 8.82
N LEU A 483 27.48 0.16 8.00
CA LEU A 483 26.05 0.03 8.27
C LEU A 483 25.63 -1.43 8.46
N ARG A 484 24.62 -1.64 9.29
CA ARG A 484 23.88 -2.90 9.47
C ARG A 484 22.41 -2.65 9.20
N PHE A 485 21.71 -3.67 8.71
CA PHE A 485 20.32 -3.51 8.26
C PHE A 485 19.40 -4.58 8.85
N TYR A 486 18.23 -4.16 9.26
CA TYR A 486 17.05 -5.01 9.32
C TYR A 486 16.06 -4.51 8.29
N LEU A 487 15.58 -5.41 7.44
CA LEU A 487 14.56 -5.14 6.42
C LEU A 487 13.46 -6.17 6.55
N ASP A 488 12.22 -5.75 6.44
CA ASP A 488 11.10 -6.68 6.29
C ASP A 488 10.13 -6.25 5.20
N ALA A 489 9.26 -7.18 4.79
CA ALA A 489 8.14 -6.89 3.90
C ALA A 489 7.02 -7.91 4.07
N GLY A 490 5.79 -7.49 3.84
CA GLY A 490 4.61 -8.35 3.89
C GLY A 490 4.39 -9.14 2.60
N SER A 491 3.92 -10.37 2.71
CA SER A 491 3.59 -11.23 1.56
C SER A 491 2.47 -10.65 0.69
N MET A 492 1.63 -9.77 1.24
CA MET A 492 0.55 -9.09 0.53
C MET A 492 0.96 -7.71 -0.02
N GLU A 493 2.23 -7.34 0.05
CA GLU A 493 2.76 -6.08 -0.47
C GLU A 493 3.29 -6.23 -1.91
N LEU A 494 2.55 -7.00 -2.70
CA LEU A 494 2.76 -7.16 -4.13
C LEU A 494 2.16 -5.97 -4.88
N ASP A 495 2.75 -5.69 -6.01
CA ASP A 495 2.23 -4.75 -7.00
C ASP A 495 0.90 -5.27 -7.58
N ARG A 496 -0.13 -4.44 -7.59
CA ARG A 496 -1.44 -4.76 -8.17
C ARG A 496 -1.55 -4.36 -9.63
N ASP A 497 -0.83 -3.31 -10.00
CA ASP A 497 -1.07 -2.59 -11.25
C ASP A 497 0.04 -2.81 -12.28
N GLY A 498 1.07 -3.61 -11.92
CA GLY A 498 2.24 -3.88 -12.78
C GLY A 498 3.12 -2.64 -13.00
N ASP A 499 3.01 -1.64 -12.13
CA ASP A 499 3.73 -0.38 -12.22
C ASP A 499 5.14 -0.41 -11.57
N GLY A 500 5.52 -1.55 -11.01
CA GLY A 500 6.81 -1.74 -10.33
C GLY A 500 6.83 -1.26 -8.87
N SER A 501 5.68 -0.91 -8.28
CA SER A 501 5.58 -0.41 -6.89
C SER A 501 5.61 -1.51 -5.82
N SER A 502 5.88 -2.77 -6.19
CA SER A 502 5.91 -3.88 -5.24
C SER A 502 6.94 -3.67 -4.13
N ILE A 503 6.46 -3.43 -2.92
CA ILE A 503 7.32 -3.31 -1.73
C ILE A 503 8.07 -4.62 -1.48
N LEU A 504 7.39 -5.76 -1.57
CA LEU A 504 8.01 -7.08 -1.38
C LEU A 504 9.17 -7.31 -2.34
N VAL A 505 8.98 -7.04 -3.64
CA VAL A 505 10.01 -7.26 -4.66
C VAL A 505 11.19 -6.31 -4.49
N THR A 506 10.91 -5.02 -4.23
CA THR A 506 11.97 -4.01 -4.10
C THR A 506 12.77 -4.18 -2.80
N ASN A 507 12.16 -4.65 -1.71
CA ASN A 507 12.87 -5.02 -0.48
C ASN A 507 13.77 -6.26 -0.69
N ARG A 508 13.29 -7.28 -1.41
CA ARG A 508 14.12 -8.43 -1.80
C ARG A 508 15.32 -8.00 -2.63
N HIS A 509 15.09 -7.12 -3.60
CA HIS A 509 16.17 -6.60 -4.45
C HIS A 509 17.23 -5.84 -3.63
N LEU A 510 16.81 -4.90 -2.79
CA LEU A 510 17.74 -4.17 -1.92
C LEU A 510 18.50 -5.12 -0.97
N ARG A 511 17.82 -6.08 -0.34
CA ARG A 511 18.45 -7.13 0.49
C ARG A 511 19.58 -7.81 -0.25
N ASP A 512 19.33 -8.25 -1.49
CA ASP A 512 20.29 -9.02 -2.27
C ASP A 512 21.50 -8.17 -2.68
N VAL A 513 21.27 -6.91 -3.06
CA VAL A 513 22.34 -5.94 -3.34
C VAL A 513 23.22 -5.71 -2.10
N LEU A 514 22.60 -5.44 -0.95
CA LEU A 514 23.32 -5.20 0.30
C LEU A 514 24.14 -6.42 0.73
N ARG A 515 23.57 -7.64 0.64
CA ARG A 515 24.28 -8.89 0.95
C ARG A 515 25.43 -9.15 -0.01
N ALA A 516 25.25 -8.91 -1.30
CA ALA A 516 26.30 -9.03 -2.30
C ALA A 516 27.48 -8.08 -2.03
N LYS A 517 27.20 -6.89 -1.48
CA LYS A 517 28.23 -5.93 -1.02
C LYS A 517 28.82 -6.25 0.35
N GLY A 518 28.41 -7.33 0.99
CA GLY A 518 28.93 -7.80 2.27
C GLY A 518 28.41 -7.05 3.49
N TYR A 519 27.26 -6.39 3.40
CA TYR A 519 26.57 -5.84 4.58
C TYR A 519 25.97 -6.94 5.43
N GLU A 520 25.88 -6.72 6.75
CA GLU A 520 25.09 -7.56 7.64
C GLU A 520 23.61 -7.16 7.48
N VAL A 521 22.79 -8.11 6.96
CA VAL A 521 21.38 -7.87 6.65
C VAL A 521 20.52 -8.95 7.29
N PHE A 522 19.77 -8.56 8.30
CA PHE A 522 18.64 -9.33 8.85
C PHE A 522 17.42 -9.07 7.98
N TYR A 523 16.82 -10.12 7.43
CA TYR A 523 15.68 -9.99 6.54
C TYR A 523 14.58 -10.96 6.90
N GLN A 524 13.36 -10.48 6.94
CA GLN A 524 12.18 -11.26 7.26
C GLN A 524 11.04 -10.93 6.30
N GLU A 525 10.28 -11.95 5.91
CA GLU A 525 8.99 -11.80 5.25
C GLU A 525 7.89 -12.24 6.20
N PHE A 526 6.87 -11.41 6.40
CA PHE A 526 5.74 -11.74 7.25
C PHE A 526 4.48 -11.98 6.43
N GLN A 527 3.56 -12.80 6.97
CA GLN A 527 2.25 -13.00 6.36
C GLN A 527 1.33 -11.86 6.79
N GLY A 528 1.25 -10.83 5.97
CA GLY A 528 0.53 -9.59 6.26
C GLY A 528 0.58 -8.59 5.12
N ALA A 529 -0.11 -7.47 5.33
CA ALA A 529 -0.21 -6.36 4.39
C ALA A 529 0.59 -5.15 4.86
N HIS A 530 0.52 -4.06 4.10
CA HIS A 530 1.11 -2.76 4.40
C HIS A 530 0.28 -2.03 5.46
N ASP A 531 0.37 -2.46 6.70
CA ASP A 531 -0.44 -1.93 7.78
C ASP A 531 0.29 -1.88 9.14
N TYR A 532 -0.20 -1.03 10.00
CA TYR A 532 0.33 -0.84 11.36
C TYR A 532 0.23 -2.10 12.23
N LEU A 533 -0.78 -2.95 11.98
CA LEU A 533 -0.98 -4.20 12.70
C LEU A 533 0.20 -5.16 12.51
N SER A 534 0.80 -5.13 11.32
CA SER A 534 2.02 -5.86 10.99
C SER A 534 3.23 -5.21 11.66
N TRP A 535 3.42 -3.90 11.47
CA TRP A 535 4.62 -3.18 11.92
C TRP A 535 4.77 -3.12 13.44
N ARG A 536 3.66 -3.07 14.20
CA ARG A 536 3.72 -3.12 15.67
C ARG A 536 4.36 -4.41 16.21
N GLY A 537 4.31 -5.49 15.45
CA GLY A 537 4.97 -6.76 15.80
C GLY A 537 6.42 -6.79 15.34
N THR A 538 6.68 -6.41 14.09
CA THR A 538 8.00 -6.57 13.46
C THR A 538 9.03 -5.55 13.91
N ILE A 539 8.65 -4.43 14.54
CA ILE A 539 9.61 -3.49 15.12
C ILE A 539 10.53 -4.17 16.15
N ALA A 540 9.99 -5.06 16.98
CA ALA A 540 10.78 -5.81 17.94
C ALA A 540 11.74 -6.80 17.27
N ASP A 541 11.29 -7.43 16.18
CA ASP A 541 12.11 -8.36 15.39
C ASP A 541 13.34 -7.67 14.78
N GLY A 542 13.23 -6.37 14.48
CA GLY A 542 14.33 -5.54 14.02
C GLY A 542 15.23 -5.02 15.15
N LEU A 543 14.63 -4.57 16.24
CA LEU A 543 15.39 -4.03 17.38
C LEU A 543 16.28 -5.08 18.06
N ILE A 544 15.83 -6.32 18.16
CA ILE A 544 16.59 -7.39 18.83
C ILE A 544 17.94 -7.67 18.12
N PRO A 545 18.01 -7.96 16.82
CA PRO A 545 19.29 -8.23 16.15
C PRO A 545 20.16 -6.98 15.96
N LEU A 546 19.58 -5.78 15.88
CA LEU A 546 20.32 -4.53 15.74
C LEU A 546 20.80 -3.97 17.07
N GLY A 547 20.09 -4.30 18.18
CA GLY A 547 20.49 -3.88 19.52
C GLY A 547 21.90 -4.35 19.82
N GLY A 548 22.74 -3.45 20.36
CA GLY A 548 24.13 -3.74 20.69
C GLY A 548 24.24 -5.00 21.54
N LYS A 549 25.19 -5.87 21.23
CA LYS A 549 25.56 -6.98 22.11
C LYS A 549 25.94 -6.40 23.46
N SER A 550 25.12 -6.64 24.48
CA SER A 550 25.61 -6.48 25.86
C SER A 550 26.88 -7.31 25.95
N ALA A 551 28.00 -6.68 26.30
CA ALA A 551 29.25 -7.40 26.49
C ALA A 551 29.02 -8.54 27.50
N GLY A 552 28.85 -9.76 27.04
CA GLY A 552 28.65 -10.93 27.91
C GLY A 552 27.60 -11.96 27.50
N GLN A 553 26.79 -11.79 26.45
CA GLN A 553 25.83 -12.82 26.03
C GLN A 553 26.28 -13.54 24.75
N THR A 554 26.74 -14.79 24.93
CA THR A 554 26.85 -15.79 23.86
C THR A 554 25.43 -16.12 23.37
N GLN A 555 25.20 -16.02 22.05
CA GLN A 555 23.95 -16.42 21.42
C GLN A 555 23.61 -17.88 21.75
N PRO A 556 22.33 -18.20 22.06
CA PRO A 556 21.85 -19.57 21.89
C PRO A 556 21.87 -19.88 20.39
N GLY A 557 22.48 -21.01 20.03
CA GLY A 557 22.76 -21.40 18.66
C GLY A 557 21.56 -21.22 17.73
N SER A 558 21.83 -20.64 16.59
CA SER A 558 20.94 -20.60 15.43
C SER A 558 20.48 -22.02 15.10
N ALA A 559 19.22 -22.32 15.38
CA ALA A 559 18.59 -23.52 14.86
C ALA A 559 18.58 -23.38 13.32
N GLN A 560 19.49 -24.10 12.68
CA GLN A 560 19.46 -24.30 11.23
C GLN A 560 18.12 -24.95 10.88
N MET A 561 17.28 -24.25 10.14
CA MET A 561 16.16 -24.91 9.45
C MET A 561 16.71 -25.95 8.48
N PRO A 562 16.13 -27.14 8.42
CA PRO A 562 16.59 -28.19 7.51
C PRO A 562 16.40 -27.70 6.07
N ARG A 563 17.47 -27.81 5.27
CA ARG A 563 17.40 -27.66 3.81
C ARG A 563 16.47 -28.75 3.28
N ARG A 564 15.38 -28.37 2.68
CA ARG A 564 14.61 -29.29 1.84
C ARG A 564 15.27 -29.35 0.46
N ASN A 565 15.62 -30.55 0.06
CA ASN A 565 15.99 -30.90 -1.31
C ASN A 565 14.82 -30.75 -2.27
#